data_e95a1de3ec940956a95108f166193015
#
_entry.id   e95a1de3ec940956a95108f166193015
#
_cell.length_a   1.000
_cell.length_b   1.000
_cell.length_c   1.000
_cell.angle_alpha   90.00
_cell.angle_beta   90.00
_cell.angle_gamma   90.00
#
_symmetry.space_group_name_H-M   'P 1'
#
loop_
_entity.id
_entity.type
_entity.pdbx_description
1 polymer ?
#
loop_
_entity_poly.entity_id
_entity_poly.type
_entity_poly.pdbx_seq_one_letter_code
_entity_poly.pdbx_strand_id
1 'polypeptide(L)'
;MIANGITPEGYQKFSKTRKDPQGNEYTDEVLVELPNKYGLKGEQISDARPSRDPLTSNPLILFTFNSEGGAAMGRLSGNNVGRSMAIILDGKLMSAPTLQEQITSNGQISGDFKMQEAATIANALLNPLKAPLEIEEEMSVEPSLGKDSVDSGKRAALYGVIAVAIFMLIYYWFAGIVANFALVLNLIILLGVMCYLDAALTLPGIAGIVLTIGMAIDANVLIFERIREELKSGKGIQGAVETGYARAFSTIIDANLTTLIVSVILMFMGTGPVKGFGVTLTVGICASMFTALVVTRLVFDLFKNYGADHGLRAIQQPKLNFMGFSKVAFITSWSMVIIGIGYGFYRGSDAMGIDFKGGDRVTIEFSNKKTETELRDTIKESLGATLANQAQIQYQSGGGSQERLQVTVNFGDGEKTFEALNTGFPDAEFKKVSQLRTGASISNEILQTATKSLLIALFAILVYVTFRYEFSFALGAILAIVHDILMTMGIFFIWGGELSAPVMAALLTIIGFSINDTIVIFDRIREDLKLGLPGTFTEIMNGAIAKTLSRTVITSGTTLIAAGSLFFLGGGAINSFAFILLVGVLTGTFSSIFIAGSLVLWRNKGEKPKLADETVITQHSISSSEA
;
A
#
# COMPACT_ATOMS: atom_id res chain seq x y z
N MET A 1 37.03 -28.68 28.27
CA MET A 1 35.66 -29.04 27.92
C MET A 1 35.10 -28.11 26.84
N ILE A 2 35.17 -26.78 26.97
CA ILE A 2 34.70 -25.84 25.96
C ILE A 2 35.37 -26.05 24.59
N ALA A 3 36.68 -26.29 24.57
CA ALA A 3 37.43 -26.53 23.33
C ALA A 3 36.99 -27.78 22.54
N ASN A 4 36.24 -28.69 23.15
CA ASN A 4 35.76 -29.92 22.53
C ASN A 4 34.24 -29.86 22.23
N GLY A 5 33.58 -28.69 22.37
CA GLY A 5 32.16 -28.49 22.07
C GLY A 5 31.19 -29.19 23.03
N ILE A 6 31.66 -29.73 24.16
CA ILE A 6 30.85 -30.48 25.13
C ILE A 6 30.35 -29.51 26.21
N THR A 7 29.04 -29.32 26.29
CA THR A 7 28.37 -28.58 27.38
C THR A 7 27.95 -29.59 28.46
N PRO A 8 28.49 -29.50 29.71
CA PRO A 8 28.07 -30.39 30.80
C PRO A 8 26.58 -30.23 31.15
N GLU A 9 25.96 -31.28 31.67
CA GLU A 9 24.56 -31.23 32.14
C GLU A 9 24.43 -30.20 33.27
N GLY A 10 23.41 -29.32 33.17
CA GLY A 10 23.17 -28.22 34.11
C GLY A 10 23.96 -26.93 33.78
N TYR A 11 24.71 -26.86 32.68
CA TYR A 11 25.37 -25.64 32.21
C TYR A 11 24.85 -25.20 30.86
N GLN A 12 24.86 -23.88 30.64
CA GLN A 12 24.56 -23.27 29.34
C GLN A 12 25.76 -22.42 28.90
N LYS A 13 26.01 -22.46 27.59
CA LYS A 13 27.11 -21.73 26.96
C LYS A 13 26.61 -20.33 26.57
N PHE A 14 27.39 -19.31 26.96
CA PHE A 14 27.17 -17.91 26.59
C PHE A 14 28.43 -17.34 25.95
N SER A 15 28.24 -16.44 24.98
CA SER A 15 29.31 -15.69 24.33
C SER A 15 29.46 -14.32 24.97
N LYS A 16 30.67 -13.90 25.28
CA LYS A 16 30.99 -12.56 25.76
C LYS A 16 32.04 -11.91 24.86
N THR A 17 31.64 -10.82 24.20
CA THR A 17 32.58 -10.02 23.41
C THR A 17 33.41 -9.12 24.33
N ARG A 18 34.72 -9.14 24.15
CA ARG A 18 35.68 -8.26 24.84
C ARG A 18 36.52 -7.52 23.80
N LYS A 19 37.07 -6.36 24.19
CA LYS A 19 38.09 -5.64 23.41
C LYS A 19 39.45 -5.80 24.05
N ASP A 20 40.44 -6.10 23.22
CA ASP A 20 41.80 -6.08 23.69
C ASP A 20 42.31 -4.63 23.87
N PRO A 21 43.48 -4.38 24.51
CA PRO A 21 44.02 -3.05 24.65
C PRO A 21 44.32 -2.34 23.33
N GLN A 22 44.31 -3.07 22.21
CA GLN A 22 44.54 -2.57 20.85
C GLN A 22 43.21 -2.26 20.10
N GLY A 23 42.06 -2.52 20.74
CA GLY A 23 40.74 -2.23 20.21
C GLY A 23 40.11 -3.35 19.37
N ASN A 24 40.74 -4.50 19.20
CA ASN A 24 40.21 -5.64 18.47
C ASN A 24 39.16 -6.37 19.33
N GLU A 25 38.04 -6.73 18.74
CA GLU A 25 36.98 -7.50 19.40
C GLU A 25 37.29 -8.99 19.32
N TYR A 26 37.27 -9.67 20.47
CA TYR A 26 37.33 -11.12 20.57
C TYR A 26 36.18 -11.64 21.42
N THR A 27 35.72 -12.84 21.12
CA THR A 27 34.56 -13.45 21.78
C THR A 27 35.04 -14.62 22.65
N ASP A 28 34.87 -14.49 23.97
CA ASP A 28 35.09 -15.56 24.94
C ASP A 28 33.80 -16.36 25.12
N GLU A 29 33.93 -17.66 25.21
CA GLU A 29 32.85 -18.57 25.57
C GLU A 29 32.89 -18.90 27.07
N VAL A 30 31.77 -18.65 27.74
CA VAL A 30 31.62 -18.86 29.19
C VAL A 30 30.53 -19.89 29.46
N LEU A 31 30.79 -20.87 30.31
CA LEU A 31 29.79 -21.81 30.81
C LEU A 31 29.17 -21.27 32.10
N VAL A 32 27.84 -21.13 32.09
CA VAL A 32 27.07 -20.66 33.25
C VAL A 32 26.22 -21.81 33.77
N GLU A 33 26.26 -22.03 35.10
CA GLU A 33 25.47 -23.05 35.79
C GLU A 33 24.00 -22.63 35.85
N LEU A 34 23.10 -23.46 35.31
CA LEU A 34 21.65 -23.31 35.34
C LEU A 34 21.05 -24.62 35.90
N PRO A 35 19.87 -24.59 36.52
CA PRO A 35 19.00 -23.47 36.85
C PRO A 35 19.47 -22.67 38.06
N ASN A 36 18.93 -21.43 38.21
CA ASN A 36 19.11 -20.58 39.36
C ASN A 36 18.48 -21.20 40.63
N LYS A 37 19.25 -21.91 41.44
CA LYS A 37 18.81 -22.61 42.66
C LYS A 37 18.25 -21.69 43.74
N TYR A 38 18.56 -20.40 43.66
CA TYR A 38 18.24 -19.41 44.71
C TYR A 38 16.96 -18.65 44.42
N GLY A 39 16.33 -18.82 43.21
CA GLY A 39 15.07 -18.20 42.84
C GLY A 39 15.18 -16.69 42.59
N LEU A 40 16.39 -16.16 42.33
CA LEU A 40 16.58 -14.75 42.03
C LEU A 40 16.12 -14.43 40.59
N LYS A 41 15.22 -13.47 40.45
CA LYS A 41 14.67 -13.02 39.16
C LYS A 41 14.76 -11.51 39.02
N GLY A 42 14.80 -11.01 37.78
CA GLY A 42 14.81 -9.57 37.49
C GLY A 42 13.60 -8.81 38.06
N GLU A 43 12.43 -9.46 38.17
CA GLU A 43 11.20 -8.90 38.77
C GLU A 43 11.37 -8.47 40.24
N GLN A 44 12.39 -8.96 40.93
CA GLN A 44 12.70 -8.65 42.33
C GLN A 44 13.56 -7.41 42.48
N ILE A 45 13.96 -6.76 41.38
CA ILE A 45 14.63 -5.45 41.39
C ILE A 45 13.56 -4.37 41.56
N SER A 46 13.71 -3.55 42.61
CA SER A 46 12.79 -2.47 42.93
C SER A 46 13.26 -1.10 42.40
N ASP A 47 14.55 -0.90 42.22
CA ASP A 47 15.14 0.30 41.63
C ASP A 47 16.42 -0.04 40.87
N ALA A 48 16.66 0.63 39.75
CA ALA A 48 17.88 0.55 38.98
C ALA A 48 18.16 1.89 38.30
N ARG A 49 19.38 2.40 38.47
CA ARG A 49 19.75 3.72 37.92
C ARG A 49 21.18 3.73 37.44
N PRO A 50 21.47 4.41 36.32
CA PRO A 50 22.83 4.62 35.88
C PRO A 50 23.56 5.58 36.84
N SER A 51 24.82 5.33 37.13
CA SER A 51 25.65 6.15 37.98
C SER A 51 27.10 6.13 37.48
N ARG A 52 27.98 6.81 38.17
CA ARG A 52 29.43 6.76 37.93
C ARG A 52 30.14 6.30 39.18
N ASP A 53 31.17 5.49 38.99
CA ASP A 53 32.07 5.10 40.07
C ASP A 53 32.80 6.35 40.61
N PRO A 54 32.74 6.63 41.91
CA PRO A 54 33.38 7.81 42.50
C PRO A 54 34.92 7.81 42.33
N LEU A 55 35.54 6.63 42.18
CA LEU A 55 37.01 6.50 42.12
C LEU A 55 37.51 6.49 40.67
N THR A 56 36.82 5.77 39.79
CA THR A 56 37.28 5.56 38.41
C THR A 56 36.52 6.41 37.38
N SER A 57 35.44 7.07 37.78
CA SER A 57 34.53 7.81 36.90
C SER A 57 33.88 6.96 35.80
N ASN A 58 34.06 5.63 35.81
CA ASN A 58 33.44 4.73 34.85
C ASN A 58 31.93 4.61 35.08
N PRO A 59 31.13 4.43 34.01
CA PRO A 59 29.71 4.15 34.16
C PRO A 59 29.46 2.85 34.92
N LEU A 60 28.50 2.87 35.84
CA LEU A 60 28.00 1.69 36.55
C LEU A 60 26.47 1.80 36.71
N ILE A 61 25.86 0.67 37.05
CA ILE A 61 24.43 0.60 37.31
C ILE A 61 24.25 0.23 38.77
N LEU A 62 23.61 1.10 39.52
CA LEU A 62 23.16 0.81 40.87
C LEU A 62 21.79 0.16 40.83
N PHE A 63 21.57 -0.92 41.55
CA PHE A 63 20.24 -1.54 41.66
C PHE A 63 19.92 -1.91 43.11
N THR A 64 18.64 -1.96 43.40
CA THR A 64 18.12 -2.33 44.71
C THR A 64 17.08 -3.42 44.55
N PHE A 65 17.16 -4.45 45.40
CA PHE A 65 16.15 -5.51 45.45
C PHE A 65 14.99 -5.16 46.39
N ASN A 66 13.82 -5.76 46.12
CA ASN A 66 12.75 -5.84 47.11
C ASN A 66 13.15 -6.82 48.24
N SER A 67 12.31 -6.98 49.25
CA SER A 67 12.61 -7.84 50.40
C SER A 67 12.84 -9.31 50.01
N GLU A 68 12.09 -9.81 49.05
CA GLU A 68 12.20 -11.18 48.56
C GLU A 68 13.49 -11.40 47.75
N GLY A 69 13.77 -10.49 46.83
CA GLY A 69 15.00 -10.49 46.04
C GLY A 69 16.26 -10.32 46.89
N GLY A 70 16.20 -9.44 47.91
CA GLY A 70 17.29 -9.27 48.88
C GLY A 70 17.59 -10.55 49.65
N ALA A 71 16.58 -11.29 50.09
CA ALA A 71 16.75 -12.58 50.73
C ALA A 71 17.32 -13.64 49.80
N ALA A 72 16.89 -13.68 48.54
CA ALA A 72 17.39 -14.58 47.51
C ALA A 72 18.86 -14.24 47.15
N MET A 73 19.15 -12.95 46.94
CA MET A 73 20.51 -12.47 46.65
C MET A 73 21.46 -12.68 47.82
N GLY A 74 21.00 -12.53 49.06
CA GLY A 74 21.76 -12.80 50.28
C GLY A 74 22.19 -14.27 50.37
N ARG A 75 21.29 -15.20 50.05
CA ARG A 75 21.62 -16.64 50.00
C ARG A 75 22.59 -16.97 48.84
N LEU A 76 22.33 -16.39 47.65
CA LEU A 76 23.21 -16.62 46.50
C LEU A 76 24.62 -16.10 46.74
N SER A 77 24.74 -14.82 47.13
CA SER A 77 26.04 -14.19 47.33
C SER A 77 26.80 -14.78 48.52
N GLY A 78 26.12 -15.02 49.65
CA GLY A 78 26.73 -15.60 50.85
C GLY A 78 27.29 -17.00 50.61
N ASN A 79 26.67 -17.83 49.78
CA ASN A 79 27.14 -19.18 49.47
C ASN A 79 28.19 -19.21 48.34
N ASN A 80 28.43 -18.10 47.66
CA ASN A 80 29.32 -18.06 46.47
C ASN A 80 30.32 -16.89 46.51
N VAL A 81 30.71 -16.44 47.69
CA VAL A 81 31.75 -15.41 47.83
C VAL A 81 33.05 -15.93 47.17
N GLY A 82 33.71 -15.07 46.39
CA GLY A 82 34.89 -15.40 45.59
C GLY A 82 34.59 -16.03 44.23
N ARG A 83 33.33 -16.35 43.91
CA ARG A 83 32.92 -16.85 42.58
C ARG A 83 32.33 -15.74 41.71
N SER A 84 32.38 -15.92 40.39
CA SER A 84 31.76 -15.00 39.47
C SER A 84 30.24 -15.29 39.32
N MET A 85 29.42 -14.23 39.32
CA MET A 85 27.98 -14.25 39.10
C MET A 85 27.68 -13.74 37.71
N ALA A 86 27.08 -14.56 36.86
CA ALA A 86 26.68 -14.15 35.51
C ALA A 86 25.43 -13.29 35.58
N ILE A 87 25.45 -12.13 34.94
CA ILE A 87 24.30 -11.27 34.71
C ILE A 87 23.86 -11.43 33.26
N ILE A 88 22.71 -12.09 33.05
CA ILE A 88 22.18 -12.41 31.74
C ILE A 88 20.95 -11.58 31.50
N LEU A 89 20.91 -10.87 30.37
CA LEU A 89 19.78 -10.08 29.91
C LEU A 89 19.44 -10.52 28.49
N ASP A 90 18.20 -10.94 28.25
CA ASP A 90 17.69 -11.42 26.94
C ASP A 90 18.60 -12.47 26.28
N GLY A 91 19.08 -13.43 27.09
CA GLY A 91 19.92 -14.50 26.61
C GLY A 91 21.39 -14.10 26.32
N LYS A 92 21.78 -12.85 26.56
CA LYS A 92 23.15 -12.34 26.40
C LYS A 92 23.83 -12.16 27.74
N LEU A 93 25.10 -12.62 27.86
CA LEU A 93 25.90 -12.40 29.03
C LEU A 93 26.44 -10.96 29.04
N MET A 94 25.86 -10.11 29.88
CA MET A 94 26.22 -8.69 30.00
C MET A 94 27.50 -8.52 30.83
N SER A 95 27.58 -9.19 31.99
CA SER A 95 28.71 -9.10 32.88
C SER A 95 28.83 -10.36 33.74
N ALA A 96 29.99 -10.60 34.29
CA ALA A 96 30.24 -11.70 35.24
C ALA A 96 31.17 -11.22 36.39
N PRO A 97 30.68 -10.29 37.24
CA PRO A 97 31.45 -9.77 38.36
C PRO A 97 31.74 -10.90 39.39
N THR A 98 32.85 -10.78 40.08
CA THR A 98 33.16 -11.66 41.21
C THR A 98 32.51 -11.13 42.48
N LEU A 99 31.80 -11.99 43.19
CA LEU A 99 31.17 -11.68 44.47
C LEU A 99 32.24 -11.48 45.53
N GLN A 100 32.38 -10.26 46.04
CA GLN A 100 33.40 -9.96 47.06
C GLN A 100 32.87 -10.16 48.47
N GLU A 101 31.55 -9.93 48.66
CA GLU A 101 30.88 -10.06 49.97
C GLU A 101 29.41 -10.46 49.77
N GLN A 102 28.73 -10.74 50.87
CA GLN A 102 27.30 -11.03 50.87
C GLN A 102 26.49 -9.76 50.58
N ILE A 103 25.66 -9.79 49.53
CA ILE A 103 24.81 -8.69 49.09
C ILE A 103 23.37 -8.98 49.51
N THR A 104 22.72 -8.10 50.29
CA THR A 104 21.36 -8.33 50.82
C THR A 104 20.31 -7.36 50.31
N SER A 105 20.67 -6.17 49.84
CA SER A 105 19.70 -5.20 49.38
C SER A 105 20.10 -4.45 48.10
N ASN A 106 21.31 -3.92 48.09
CA ASN A 106 21.81 -3.06 47.03
C ASN A 106 23.04 -3.72 46.38
N GLY A 107 23.15 -3.55 45.08
CA GLY A 107 24.30 -3.99 44.32
C GLY A 107 24.67 -3.02 43.24
N GLN A 108 25.81 -3.23 42.63
CA GLN A 108 26.24 -2.47 41.46
C GLN A 108 26.72 -3.41 40.38
N ILE A 109 26.40 -3.05 39.13
CA ILE A 109 26.93 -3.72 37.94
C ILE A 109 27.97 -2.79 37.34
N SER A 110 29.22 -3.20 37.38
CA SER A 110 30.33 -2.54 36.72
C SER A 110 30.74 -3.31 35.47
N GLY A 111 31.09 -2.59 34.42
CA GLY A 111 31.48 -3.17 33.13
C GLY A 111 32.01 -2.10 32.19
N ASP A 112 32.47 -2.54 31.02
CA ASP A 112 32.94 -1.63 29.98
C ASP A 112 31.72 -1.18 29.12
N PHE A 113 30.91 -0.29 29.69
CA PHE A 113 29.79 0.28 28.98
C PHE A 113 29.87 1.80 28.94
N LYS A 114 29.23 2.39 27.90
CA LYS A 114 28.99 3.83 27.85
C LYS A 114 27.81 4.21 28.77
N MET A 115 27.74 5.47 29.20
CA MET A 115 26.65 5.94 30.08
C MET A 115 25.25 5.68 29.45
N GLN A 116 25.12 5.77 28.14
CA GLN A 116 23.87 5.51 27.44
C GLN A 116 23.48 4.03 27.49
N GLU A 117 24.43 3.12 27.38
CA GLU A 117 24.23 1.68 27.53
C GLU A 117 23.85 1.33 28.97
N ALA A 118 24.53 1.93 29.96
CA ALA A 118 24.16 1.78 31.36
C ALA A 118 22.73 2.24 31.66
N ALA A 119 22.28 3.34 31.04
CA ALA A 119 20.91 3.82 31.17
C ALA A 119 19.91 2.84 30.52
N THR A 120 20.23 2.29 29.36
CA THR A 120 19.38 1.29 28.69
C THR A 120 19.24 0.02 29.52
N ILE A 121 20.34 -0.50 30.08
CA ILE A 121 20.32 -1.68 30.96
C ILE A 121 19.55 -1.41 32.25
N ALA A 122 19.72 -0.23 32.86
CA ALA A 122 18.99 0.15 34.07
C ALA A 122 17.47 0.19 33.81
N ASN A 123 17.05 0.78 32.70
CA ASN A 123 15.64 0.81 32.30
C ASN A 123 15.07 -0.61 32.01
N ALA A 124 15.85 -1.48 31.38
CA ALA A 124 15.45 -2.88 31.14
C ALA A 124 15.30 -3.66 32.45
N LEU A 125 16.15 -3.40 33.45
CA LEU A 125 16.07 -4.02 34.78
C LEU A 125 14.83 -3.53 35.55
N LEU A 126 14.41 -2.27 35.38
CA LEU A 126 13.20 -1.73 36.03
C LEU A 126 11.90 -2.20 35.39
N ASN A 127 11.94 -2.52 34.11
CA ASN A 127 10.78 -2.91 33.33
C ASN A 127 10.97 -4.30 32.73
N PRO A 128 11.09 -5.37 33.54
CA PRO A 128 11.23 -6.72 33.01
C PRO A 128 9.95 -7.11 32.26
N LEU A 129 10.10 -7.63 31.04
CA LEU A 129 8.98 -8.17 30.30
C LEU A 129 8.44 -9.42 31.01
N LYS A 130 7.15 -9.41 31.37
CA LYS A 130 6.50 -10.54 32.04
C LYS A 130 6.20 -11.71 31.12
N ALA A 131 6.19 -11.45 29.80
CA ALA A 131 5.99 -12.44 28.76
C ALA A 131 7.13 -12.37 27.74
N PRO A 132 7.57 -13.51 27.19
CA PRO A 132 8.54 -13.50 26.09
C PRO A 132 7.92 -12.78 24.89
N LEU A 133 8.73 -11.97 24.18
CA LEU A 133 8.38 -11.36 22.91
C LEU A 133 8.98 -12.19 21.79
N GLU A 134 8.15 -12.50 20.80
CA GLU A 134 8.58 -13.10 19.55
C GLU A 134 8.47 -12.05 18.43
N ILE A 135 9.47 -12.01 17.54
CA ILE A 135 9.44 -11.11 16.39
C ILE A 135 8.54 -11.75 15.34
N GLU A 136 7.34 -11.19 15.16
CA GLU A 136 6.37 -11.66 14.18
C GLU A 136 6.54 -11.01 12.81
N GLU A 137 7.08 -9.79 12.76
CA GLU A 137 7.35 -9.08 11.51
C GLU A 137 8.68 -8.34 11.61
N GLU A 138 9.53 -8.52 10.62
CA GLU A 138 10.81 -7.81 10.51
C GLU A 138 11.05 -7.43 9.05
N MET A 139 11.36 -6.16 8.82
CA MET A 139 11.75 -5.65 7.52
C MET A 139 13.11 -4.98 7.61
N SER A 140 14.12 -5.58 6.99
CA SER A 140 15.47 -5.04 6.85
C SER A 140 15.73 -4.68 5.40
N VAL A 141 16.17 -3.44 5.15
CA VAL A 141 16.46 -2.93 3.81
C VAL A 141 17.81 -2.22 3.83
N GLU A 142 18.66 -2.56 2.88
CA GLU A 142 19.94 -1.86 2.71
C GLU A 142 19.69 -0.40 2.33
N PRO A 143 20.42 0.58 2.90
CA PRO A 143 20.24 2.01 2.62
C PRO A 143 20.34 2.37 1.14
N SER A 144 21.17 1.69 0.37
CA SER A 144 21.30 1.84 -1.08
C SER A 144 20.00 1.54 -1.80
N LEU A 145 19.34 0.41 -1.49
CA LEU A 145 18.07 0.02 -2.08
C LEU A 145 16.94 0.99 -1.72
N GLY A 146 16.91 1.46 -0.47
CA GLY A 146 15.95 2.47 -0.03
C GLY A 146 16.11 3.77 -0.82
N LYS A 147 17.34 4.25 -0.97
CA LYS A 147 17.65 5.45 -1.76
C LYS A 147 17.28 5.28 -3.23
N ASP A 148 17.66 4.18 -3.86
CA ASP A 148 17.35 3.89 -5.27
C ASP A 148 15.84 3.83 -5.51
N SER A 149 15.08 3.23 -4.60
CA SER A 149 13.62 3.15 -4.69
C SER A 149 12.97 4.53 -4.58
N VAL A 150 13.44 5.37 -3.65
CA VAL A 150 12.97 6.76 -3.49
C VAL A 150 13.31 7.61 -4.70
N ASP A 151 14.54 7.50 -5.21
CA ASP A 151 14.98 8.28 -6.38
C ASP A 151 14.29 7.83 -7.67
N SER A 152 14.00 6.53 -7.82
CA SER A 152 13.19 6.01 -8.93
C SER A 152 11.74 6.47 -8.81
N GLY A 153 11.14 6.44 -7.61
CA GLY A 153 9.81 6.96 -7.35
C GLY A 153 9.69 8.46 -7.65
N LYS A 154 10.68 9.27 -7.25
CA LYS A 154 10.72 10.70 -7.56
C LYS A 154 10.83 10.96 -9.07
N ARG A 155 11.69 10.21 -9.78
CA ARG A 155 11.80 10.30 -11.25
C ARG A 155 10.50 9.93 -11.93
N ALA A 156 9.87 8.83 -11.54
CA ALA A 156 8.59 8.41 -12.07
C ALA A 156 7.51 9.48 -11.84
N ALA A 157 7.44 10.05 -10.64
CA ALA A 157 6.52 11.14 -10.32
C ALA A 157 6.77 12.38 -11.22
N LEU A 158 8.02 12.81 -11.33
CA LEU A 158 8.38 13.97 -12.13
C LEU A 158 8.03 13.79 -13.61
N TYR A 159 8.44 12.67 -14.21
CA TYR A 159 8.13 12.39 -15.61
C TYR A 159 6.64 12.19 -15.83
N GLY A 160 5.93 11.56 -14.90
CA GLY A 160 4.48 11.42 -14.93
C GLY A 160 3.77 12.77 -14.94
N VAL A 161 4.14 13.69 -14.02
CA VAL A 161 3.61 15.07 -13.99
C VAL A 161 3.88 15.81 -15.30
N ILE A 162 5.11 15.76 -15.79
CA ILE A 162 5.48 16.45 -17.03
C ILE A 162 4.71 15.91 -18.22
N ALA A 163 4.60 14.58 -18.36
CA ALA A 163 3.89 13.94 -19.46
C ALA A 163 2.39 14.29 -19.45
N VAL A 164 1.77 14.24 -18.29
CA VAL A 164 0.37 14.62 -18.08
C VAL A 164 0.16 16.12 -18.34
N ALA A 165 1.07 16.97 -17.86
CA ALA A 165 1.00 18.42 -18.09
C ALA A 165 1.13 18.78 -19.57
N ILE A 166 2.05 18.15 -20.31
CA ILE A 166 2.19 18.32 -21.75
C ILE A 166 0.91 17.85 -22.47
N PHE A 167 0.38 16.69 -22.10
CA PHE A 167 -0.85 16.18 -22.69
C PHE A 167 -2.01 17.17 -22.51
N MET A 168 -2.21 17.69 -21.30
CA MET A 168 -3.26 18.67 -21.01
C MET A 168 -3.05 19.99 -21.78
N LEU A 169 -1.82 20.45 -21.90
CA LEU A 169 -1.51 21.66 -22.64
C LEU A 169 -1.84 21.52 -24.15
N ILE A 170 -1.46 20.39 -24.75
CA ILE A 170 -1.72 20.09 -26.17
C ILE A 170 -3.23 19.97 -26.43
N TYR A 171 -3.96 19.30 -25.53
CA TYR A 171 -5.36 18.97 -25.75
C TYR A 171 -6.32 20.14 -25.44
N TYR A 172 -6.09 20.85 -24.31
CA TYR A 172 -7.00 21.90 -23.82
C TYR A 172 -6.45 23.32 -23.97
N TRP A 173 -5.22 23.49 -24.46
CA TRP A 173 -4.57 24.77 -24.65
C TRP A 173 -4.64 25.67 -23.41
N PHE A 174 -5.38 26.80 -23.44
CA PHE A 174 -5.51 27.72 -22.30
C PHE A 174 -6.11 27.03 -21.07
N ALA A 175 -7.18 26.27 -21.23
CA ALA A 175 -7.76 25.49 -20.13
C ALA A 175 -6.77 24.45 -19.58
N GLY A 176 -5.86 23.95 -20.44
CA GLY A 176 -4.74 23.09 -20.03
C GLY A 176 -3.72 23.81 -19.13
N ILE A 177 -3.44 25.10 -19.39
CA ILE A 177 -2.59 25.92 -18.48
C ILE A 177 -3.27 26.05 -17.11
N VAL A 178 -4.57 26.31 -17.08
CA VAL A 178 -5.35 26.42 -15.83
C VAL A 178 -5.33 25.10 -15.05
N ALA A 179 -5.52 23.95 -15.74
CA ALA A 179 -5.45 22.64 -15.13
C ALA A 179 -4.07 22.32 -14.58
N ASN A 180 -3.01 22.68 -15.30
CA ASN A 180 -1.63 22.48 -14.84
C ASN A 180 -1.29 23.35 -13.63
N PHE A 181 -1.78 24.59 -13.58
CA PHE A 181 -1.66 25.44 -12.39
C PHE A 181 -2.36 24.80 -11.17
N ALA A 182 -3.59 24.30 -11.36
CA ALA A 182 -4.34 23.59 -10.32
C ALA A 182 -3.60 22.30 -9.87
N LEU A 183 -2.98 21.58 -10.80
CA LEU A 183 -2.21 20.38 -10.51
C LEU A 183 -0.99 20.68 -9.64
N VAL A 184 -0.22 21.72 -9.97
CA VAL A 184 0.95 22.15 -9.17
C VAL A 184 0.48 22.56 -7.78
N LEU A 185 -0.58 23.34 -7.67
CA LEU A 185 -1.12 23.76 -6.38
C LEU A 185 -1.64 22.57 -5.56
N ASN A 186 -2.29 21.58 -6.20
CA ASN A 186 -2.69 20.32 -5.56
C ASN A 186 -1.48 19.62 -4.93
N LEU A 187 -0.39 19.47 -5.67
CA LEU A 187 0.85 18.85 -5.16
C LEU A 187 1.41 19.62 -3.96
N ILE A 188 1.43 20.96 -4.02
CA ILE A 188 1.91 21.79 -2.91
C ILE A 188 1.03 21.59 -1.68
N ILE A 189 -0.30 21.61 -1.84
CA ILE A 189 -1.24 21.39 -0.73
C ILE A 189 -1.05 19.99 -0.16
N LEU A 190 -0.99 18.96 -1.01
CA LEU A 190 -0.81 17.58 -0.58
C LEU A 190 0.46 17.42 0.26
N LEU A 191 1.62 17.88 -0.27
CA LEU A 191 2.88 17.80 0.45
C LEU A 191 2.86 18.64 1.74
N GLY A 192 2.27 19.82 1.70
CA GLY A 192 2.12 20.68 2.90
C GLY A 192 1.29 20.03 3.99
N VAL A 193 0.16 19.41 3.63
CA VAL A 193 -0.69 18.68 4.59
C VAL A 193 0.03 17.43 5.12
N MET A 194 0.72 16.67 4.28
CA MET A 194 1.52 15.52 4.71
C MET A 194 2.61 15.92 5.72
N CYS A 195 3.32 17.03 5.46
CA CYS A 195 4.29 17.57 6.40
C CYS A 195 3.64 18.04 7.72
N TYR A 196 2.48 18.69 7.64
CA TYR A 196 1.76 19.15 8.82
C TYR A 196 1.27 17.99 9.72
N LEU A 197 0.84 16.89 9.10
CA LEU A 197 0.39 15.68 9.80
C LEU A 197 1.55 14.79 10.27
N ASP A 198 2.79 15.17 10.02
CA ASP A 198 4.00 14.36 10.27
C ASP A 198 3.88 12.94 9.70
N ALA A 199 3.23 12.83 8.54
CA ALA A 199 2.93 11.57 7.90
C ALA A 199 4.13 11.05 7.11
N ALA A 200 4.54 9.82 7.39
CA ALA A 200 5.65 9.18 6.68
C ALA A 200 5.29 8.91 5.21
N LEU A 201 6.16 9.33 4.30
CA LEU A 201 6.03 9.05 2.88
C LEU A 201 6.54 7.63 2.57
N THR A 202 5.62 6.68 2.41
CA THR A 202 5.94 5.29 2.05
C THR A 202 6.06 5.10 0.53
N LEU A 203 6.67 4.00 0.05
CA LEU A 203 6.74 3.70 -1.38
C LEU A 203 5.35 3.61 -2.05
N PRO A 204 4.36 2.91 -1.48
CA PRO A 204 2.98 3.00 -1.97
C PRO A 204 2.41 4.43 -1.86
N GLY A 205 2.82 5.21 -0.85
CA GLY A 205 2.43 6.62 -0.72
C GLY A 205 2.94 7.48 -1.89
N ILE A 206 4.17 7.27 -2.35
CA ILE A 206 4.68 7.92 -3.58
C ILE A 206 3.83 7.52 -4.79
N ALA A 207 3.49 6.25 -4.92
CA ALA A 207 2.59 5.78 -5.98
C ALA A 207 1.20 6.43 -5.86
N GLY A 208 0.69 6.64 -4.64
CA GLY A 208 -0.54 7.38 -4.36
C GLY A 208 -0.48 8.84 -4.82
N ILE A 209 0.64 9.52 -4.62
CA ILE A 209 0.86 10.89 -5.14
C ILE A 209 0.75 10.88 -6.67
N VAL A 210 1.45 9.97 -7.35
CA VAL A 210 1.43 9.88 -8.82
C VAL A 210 0.04 9.55 -9.35
N LEU A 211 -0.67 8.66 -8.69
CA LEU A 211 -2.05 8.34 -9.04
C LEU A 211 -2.98 9.55 -8.83
N THR A 212 -2.80 10.28 -7.74
CA THR A 212 -3.57 11.51 -7.45
C THR A 212 -3.36 12.56 -8.55
N ILE A 213 -2.17 12.64 -9.17
CA ILE A 213 -1.91 13.51 -10.32
C ILE A 213 -2.85 13.18 -11.49
N GLY A 214 -3.00 11.88 -11.82
CA GLY A 214 -3.94 11.43 -12.85
C GLY A 214 -5.39 11.78 -12.51
N MET A 215 -5.81 11.54 -11.26
CA MET A 215 -7.18 11.79 -10.80
C MET A 215 -7.48 13.29 -10.57
N ALA A 216 -6.49 14.10 -10.19
CA ALA A 216 -6.70 15.54 -9.98
C ALA A 216 -7.11 16.29 -11.26
N ILE A 217 -6.76 15.73 -12.41
CA ILE A 217 -7.12 16.28 -13.71
C ILE A 217 -8.56 15.91 -14.10
N ASP A 218 -9.09 14.78 -13.62
CA ASP A 218 -10.43 14.30 -13.99
C ASP A 218 -11.53 15.32 -13.71
N ALA A 219 -11.53 15.96 -12.54
CA ALA A 219 -12.47 17.01 -12.20
C ALA A 219 -12.37 18.20 -13.16
N ASN A 220 -11.15 18.60 -13.56
CA ASN A 220 -10.92 19.68 -14.51
C ASN A 220 -11.43 19.29 -15.91
N VAL A 221 -11.17 18.07 -16.36
CA VAL A 221 -11.66 17.53 -17.64
C VAL A 221 -13.19 17.56 -17.67
N LEU A 222 -13.87 17.14 -16.59
CA LEU A 222 -15.32 17.20 -16.51
C LEU A 222 -15.85 18.63 -16.67
N ILE A 223 -15.25 19.58 -15.96
CA ILE A 223 -15.64 21.00 -16.05
C ILE A 223 -15.42 21.49 -17.48
N PHE A 224 -14.28 21.21 -18.09
CA PHE A 224 -13.94 21.69 -19.44
C PHE A 224 -14.86 21.08 -20.51
N GLU A 225 -15.20 19.81 -20.41
CA GLU A 225 -16.16 19.18 -21.34
C GLU A 225 -17.57 19.76 -21.17
N ARG A 226 -18.01 20.09 -19.94
CA ARG A 226 -19.29 20.79 -19.71
C ARG A 226 -19.28 22.21 -20.25
N ILE A 227 -18.20 22.97 -20.05
CA ILE A 227 -18.04 24.31 -20.66
C ILE A 227 -18.10 24.20 -22.19
N ARG A 228 -17.44 23.19 -22.77
CA ARG A 228 -17.48 22.91 -24.22
C ARG A 228 -18.89 22.62 -24.74
N GLU A 229 -19.68 21.85 -23.99
CA GLU A 229 -21.08 21.56 -24.32
C GLU A 229 -21.94 22.86 -24.33
N GLU A 230 -21.75 23.73 -23.33
CA GLU A 230 -22.46 24.99 -23.21
C GLU A 230 -22.07 26.00 -24.31
N LEU A 231 -20.78 26.04 -24.68
CA LEU A 231 -20.34 26.84 -25.83
C LEU A 231 -20.93 26.35 -27.15
N LYS A 232 -21.08 25.05 -27.36
CA LYS A 232 -21.77 24.46 -28.52
C LYS A 232 -23.24 24.85 -28.58
N SER A 233 -23.91 25.02 -27.43
CA SER A 233 -25.30 25.46 -27.36
C SER A 233 -25.50 26.93 -27.69
N GLY A 234 -24.40 27.67 -28.01
CA GLY A 234 -24.42 29.07 -28.38
C GLY A 234 -24.32 30.07 -27.24
N LYS A 235 -24.00 29.61 -26.01
CA LYS A 235 -23.77 30.52 -24.89
C LYS A 235 -22.42 31.24 -25.04
N GLY A 236 -22.36 32.50 -24.60
CA GLY A 236 -21.12 33.22 -24.46
C GLY A 236 -20.20 32.60 -23.39
N ILE A 237 -18.90 32.86 -23.44
CA ILE A 237 -17.90 32.26 -22.58
C ILE A 237 -18.23 32.35 -21.09
N GLN A 238 -18.68 33.52 -20.61
CA GLN A 238 -19.00 33.73 -19.20
C GLN A 238 -20.15 32.84 -18.76
N GLY A 239 -21.24 32.80 -19.54
CA GLY A 239 -22.40 31.95 -19.26
C GLY A 239 -22.08 30.45 -19.38
N ALA A 240 -21.19 30.07 -20.31
CA ALA A 240 -20.72 28.71 -20.47
C ALA A 240 -19.88 28.24 -19.29
N VAL A 241 -18.96 29.08 -18.78
CA VAL A 241 -18.17 28.80 -17.58
C VAL A 241 -19.08 28.64 -16.36
N GLU A 242 -19.95 29.64 -16.10
CA GLU A 242 -20.85 29.60 -14.93
C GLU A 242 -21.73 28.34 -14.93
N THR A 243 -22.40 28.06 -16.06
CA THR A 243 -23.25 26.87 -16.19
C THR A 243 -22.44 25.57 -16.16
N GLY A 244 -21.26 25.56 -16.79
CA GLY A 244 -20.39 24.40 -16.80
C GLY A 244 -19.96 23.98 -15.41
N TYR A 245 -19.50 24.91 -14.57
CA TYR A 245 -19.16 24.65 -13.17
C TYR A 245 -20.38 24.21 -12.37
N ALA A 246 -21.52 24.88 -12.51
CA ALA A 246 -22.74 24.54 -11.77
C ALA A 246 -23.23 23.12 -12.09
N ARG A 247 -23.19 22.70 -13.36
CA ARG A 247 -23.59 21.35 -13.78
C ARG A 247 -22.57 20.28 -13.43
N ALA A 248 -21.28 20.60 -13.49
CA ALA A 248 -20.23 19.66 -13.15
C ALA A 248 -20.12 19.39 -11.64
N PHE A 249 -20.53 20.35 -10.80
CA PHE A 249 -20.32 20.31 -9.35
C PHE A 249 -20.83 19.02 -8.71
N SER A 250 -22.09 18.65 -8.95
CA SER A 250 -22.69 17.46 -8.30
C SER A 250 -22.01 16.18 -8.76
N THR A 251 -21.71 16.06 -10.06
CA THR A 251 -21.04 14.88 -10.62
C THR A 251 -19.61 14.74 -10.09
N ILE A 252 -18.87 15.86 -9.89
CA ILE A 252 -17.52 15.86 -9.31
C ILE A 252 -17.56 15.40 -7.85
N ILE A 253 -18.52 15.91 -7.06
CA ILE A 253 -18.68 15.48 -5.67
C ILE A 253 -18.99 13.98 -5.60
N ASP A 254 -19.99 13.52 -6.38
CA ASP A 254 -20.42 12.12 -6.39
C ASP A 254 -19.26 11.16 -6.77
N ALA A 255 -18.50 11.49 -7.79
CA ALA A 255 -17.39 10.71 -8.28
C ALA A 255 -16.22 10.65 -7.29
N ASN A 256 -15.82 11.80 -6.74
CA ASN A 256 -14.71 11.86 -5.77
C ASN A 256 -15.09 11.29 -4.40
N LEU A 257 -16.36 11.37 -3.98
CA LEU A 257 -16.81 10.81 -2.71
C LEU A 257 -16.69 9.28 -2.69
N THR A 258 -16.95 8.60 -3.79
CA THR A 258 -16.76 7.14 -3.87
C THR A 258 -15.30 6.74 -3.70
N THR A 259 -14.39 7.47 -4.32
CA THR A 259 -12.94 7.23 -4.15
C THR A 259 -12.48 7.64 -2.75
N LEU A 260 -13.04 8.70 -2.18
CA LEU A 260 -12.77 9.13 -0.80
C LEU A 260 -13.20 8.06 0.22
N ILE A 261 -14.36 7.42 0.04
CA ILE A 261 -14.80 6.31 0.89
C ILE A 261 -13.73 5.20 0.92
N VAL A 262 -13.22 4.79 -0.24
CA VAL A 262 -12.18 3.77 -0.34
C VAL A 262 -10.89 4.21 0.34
N SER A 263 -10.44 5.44 0.09
CA SER A 263 -9.20 5.96 0.66
C SER A 263 -9.25 6.11 2.18
N VAL A 264 -10.41 6.49 2.72
CA VAL A 264 -10.66 6.55 4.17
C VAL A 264 -10.64 5.15 4.80
N ILE A 265 -11.24 4.15 4.13
CA ILE A 265 -11.15 2.76 4.59
C ILE A 265 -9.69 2.29 4.65
N LEU A 266 -8.90 2.58 3.60
CA LEU A 266 -7.46 2.27 3.58
C LEU A 266 -6.68 3.00 4.68
N MET A 267 -7.03 4.25 4.98
CA MET A 267 -6.39 5.05 6.03
C MET A 267 -6.63 4.47 7.43
N PHE A 268 -7.84 3.98 7.71
CA PHE A 268 -8.20 3.47 9.05
C PHE A 268 -7.93 1.97 9.22
N MET A 269 -8.14 1.17 8.18
CA MET A 269 -7.98 -0.28 8.24
C MET A 269 -6.64 -0.77 7.66
N GLY A 270 -5.95 0.05 6.88
CA GLY A 270 -4.62 -0.29 6.33
C GLY A 270 -3.56 -0.38 7.42
N THR A 271 -2.65 -1.34 7.28
CA THR A 271 -1.48 -1.51 8.14
C THR A 271 -0.21 -1.07 7.44
N GLY A 272 0.80 -0.63 8.19
CA GLY A 272 2.12 -0.29 7.66
C GLY A 272 2.10 0.64 6.44
N PRO A 273 2.75 0.25 5.33
CA PRO A 273 2.84 1.08 4.12
C PRO A 273 1.49 1.39 3.45
N VAL A 274 0.48 0.51 3.59
CA VAL A 274 -0.85 0.68 3.01
C VAL A 274 -1.60 1.84 3.66
N LYS A 275 -1.43 2.05 4.97
CA LYS A 275 -2.01 3.20 5.68
C LYS A 275 -1.47 4.52 5.13
N GLY A 276 -0.15 4.60 4.89
CA GLY A 276 0.47 5.78 4.29
C GLY A 276 -0.10 6.10 2.90
N PHE A 277 -0.36 5.08 2.08
CA PHE A 277 -1.04 5.23 0.80
C PHE A 277 -2.48 5.78 0.98
N GLY A 278 -3.26 5.24 1.92
CA GLY A 278 -4.62 5.73 2.22
C GLY A 278 -4.63 7.21 2.63
N VAL A 279 -3.66 7.65 3.43
CA VAL A 279 -3.50 9.06 3.84
C VAL A 279 -3.19 9.94 2.63
N THR A 280 -2.20 9.58 1.81
CA THR A 280 -1.83 10.38 0.62
C THR A 280 -2.98 10.50 -0.37
N LEU A 281 -3.73 9.42 -0.60
CA LEU A 281 -4.88 9.40 -1.48
C LEU A 281 -6.03 10.28 -0.95
N THR A 282 -6.35 10.18 0.34
CA THR A 282 -7.40 10.99 0.99
C THR A 282 -7.10 12.48 0.90
N VAL A 283 -5.88 12.88 1.29
CA VAL A 283 -5.44 14.28 1.21
C VAL A 283 -5.43 14.76 -0.24
N GLY A 284 -4.93 13.94 -1.16
CA GLY A 284 -4.86 14.27 -2.58
C GLY A 284 -6.21 14.50 -3.23
N ILE A 285 -7.22 13.66 -2.92
CA ILE A 285 -8.59 13.82 -3.42
C ILE A 285 -9.22 15.10 -2.87
N CYS A 286 -9.11 15.36 -1.55
CA CYS A 286 -9.63 16.60 -0.95
C CYS A 286 -8.98 17.85 -1.57
N ALA A 287 -7.66 17.83 -1.76
CA ALA A 287 -6.93 18.92 -2.41
C ALA A 287 -7.33 19.09 -3.87
N SER A 288 -7.54 18.00 -4.62
CA SER A 288 -7.96 18.06 -6.03
C SER A 288 -9.35 18.65 -6.20
N MET A 289 -10.30 18.29 -5.33
CA MET A 289 -11.63 18.88 -5.32
C MET A 289 -11.57 20.39 -5.06
N PHE A 290 -10.79 20.81 -4.08
CA PHE A 290 -10.61 22.23 -3.78
C PHE A 290 -9.98 22.98 -4.96
N THR A 291 -8.89 22.46 -5.52
CA THR A 291 -8.20 23.14 -6.63
C THR A 291 -9.06 23.17 -7.89
N ALA A 292 -9.80 22.12 -8.21
CA ALA A 292 -10.65 22.07 -9.39
C ALA A 292 -11.92 22.94 -9.25
N LEU A 293 -12.58 22.97 -8.09
CA LEU A 293 -13.85 23.70 -7.94
C LEU A 293 -13.69 25.17 -7.57
N VAL A 294 -12.63 25.50 -6.82
CA VAL A 294 -12.42 26.87 -6.31
C VAL A 294 -11.36 27.59 -7.10
N VAL A 295 -10.16 27.01 -7.19
CA VAL A 295 -8.99 27.72 -7.78
C VAL A 295 -9.14 27.89 -9.28
N THR A 296 -9.51 26.84 -10.02
CA THR A 296 -9.65 26.95 -11.47
C THR A 296 -10.80 27.89 -11.86
N ARG A 297 -11.91 27.88 -11.07
CA ARG A 297 -13.00 28.84 -11.27
C ARG A 297 -12.53 30.27 -11.11
N LEU A 298 -11.78 30.57 -10.04
CA LEU A 298 -11.21 31.90 -9.81
C LEU A 298 -10.31 32.35 -10.98
N VAL A 299 -9.47 31.45 -11.49
CA VAL A 299 -8.61 31.73 -12.64
C VAL A 299 -9.44 32.03 -13.90
N PHE A 300 -10.47 31.26 -14.20
CA PHE A 300 -11.36 31.54 -15.33
C PHE A 300 -12.10 32.87 -15.18
N ASP A 301 -12.54 33.23 -13.97
CA ASP A 301 -13.21 34.50 -13.70
C ASP A 301 -12.26 35.70 -13.87
N LEU A 302 -10.97 35.56 -13.53
CA LEU A 302 -9.94 36.59 -13.72
C LEU A 302 -9.57 36.78 -15.20
N PHE A 303 -9.50 35.70 -15.97
CA PHE A 303 -9.04 35.69 -17.35
C PHE A 303 -10.19 35.59 -18.40
N LYS A 304 -11.43 35.85 -18.00
CA LYS A 304 -12.62 35.74 -18.87
C LYS A 304 -12.57 36.53 -20.18
N ASN A 305 -11.74 37.57 -20.26
CA ASN A 305 -11.57 38.41 -21.45
C ASN A 305 -10.40 37.97 -22.35
N TYR A 306 -9.62 36.94 -21.95
CA TYR A 306 -8.41 36.52 -22.67
C TYR A 306 -8.62 35.16 -23.34
N GLY A 307 -9.49 35.11 -24.40
CA GLY A 307 -9.53 33.97 -25.33
C GLY A 307 -9.71 32.59 -24.68
N ALA A 308 -10.54 32.50 -23.63
CA ALA A 308 -10.84 31.26 -22.93
C ALA A 308 -11.55 30.22 -23.84
N ASP A 309 -11.98 30.62 -25.03
CA ASP A 309 -12.56 29.79 -26.08
C ASP A 309 -11.52 29.06 -26.94
N HIS A 310 -10.24 29.52 -26.92
CA HIS A 310 -9.19 28.88 -27.68
C HIS A 310 -8.83 27.53 -27.07
N GLY A 311 -9.01 26.45 -27.84
CA GLY A 311 -8.71 25.07 -27.44
C GLY A 311 -9.91 24.24 -26.97
N LEU A 312 -11.06 24.84 -26.69
CA LEU A 312 -12.29 24.11 -26.36
C LEU A 312 -13.06 23.72 -27.63
N ARG A 313 -12.35 23.28 -28.70
CA ARG A 313 -13.01 22.82 -29.94
C ARG A 313 -13.71 21.50 -29.73
N ALA A 314 -14.89 21.41 -30.31
CA ALA A 314 -15.73 20.22 -30.22
C ALA A 314 -15.14 19.06 -31.03
N ILE A 315 -14.93 17.92 -30.39
CA ILE A 315 -14.70 16.65 -31.09
C ILE A 315 -16.04 16.12 -31.58
N GLN A 316 -16.07 15.59 -32.79
CA GLN A 316 -17.24 14.92 -33.31
C GLN A 316 -17.53 13.67 -32.48
N GLN A 317 -18.78 13.53 -32.02
CA GLN A 317 -19.19 12.35 -31.28
C GLN A 317 -19.24 11.14 -32.22
N PRO A 318 -18.63 9.99 -31.86
CA PRO A 318 -18.67 8.82 -32.68
C PRO A 318 -20.11 8.26 -32.71
N LYS A 319 -20.60 7.94 -33.88
CA LYS A 319 -21.89 7.26 -34.08
C LYS A 319 -21.69 5.74 -34.02
N LEU A 320 -21.31 5.23 -32.84
CA LEU A 320 -21.06 3.81 -32.62
C LEU A 320 -22.23 3.18 -31.86
N ASN A 321 -22.58 1.95 -32.20
CA ASN A 321 -23.56 1.17 -31.45
C ASN A 321 -22.87 0.33 -30.37
N PHE A 322 -22.53 0.97 -29.23
CA PHE A 322 -21.84 0.33 -28.11
C PHE A 322 -22.63 -0.84 -27.54
N MET A 323 -23.93 -0.68 -27.36
CA MET A 323 -24.79 -1.72 -26.79
C MET A 323 -24.98 -2.91 -27.73
N GLY A 324 -24.82 -2.72 -29.04
CA GLY A 324 -24.81 -3.83 -30.02
C GLY A 324 -23.65 -4.82 -29.81
N PHE A 325 -22.49 -4.34 -29.36
CA PHE A 325 -21.33 -5.18 -29.06
C PHE A 325 -21.30 -5.72 -27.63
N SER A 326 -22.23 -5.29 -26.77
CA SER A 326 -22.19 -5.59 -25.33
C SER A 326 -22.20 -7.08 -24.99
N LYS A 327 -22.96 -7.92 -25.72
CA LYS A 327 -23.02 -9.37 -25.49
C LYS A 327 -21.66 -10.03 -25.77
N VAL A 328 -21.01 -9.67 -26.88
CA VAL A 328 -19.69 -10.21 -27.23
C VAL A 328 -18.65 -9.75 -26.23
N ALA A 329 -18.66 -8.45 -25.89
CA ALA A 329 -17.77 -7.87 -24.90
C ALA A 329 -17.92 -8.55 -23.52
N PHE A 330 -19.16 -8.79 -23.08
CA PHE A 330 -19.47 -9.47 -21.81
C PHE A 330 -18.94 -10.91 -21.81
N ILE A 331 -19.25 -11.71 -22.85
CA ILE A 331 -18.81 -13.11 -22.91
C ILE A 331 -17.28 -13.19 -22.95
N THR A 332 -16.63 -12.37 -23.78
CA THR A 332 -15.17 -12.37 -23.91
C THR A 332 -14.49 -11.99 -22.59
N SER A 333 -14.94 -10.93 -21.94
CA SER A 333 -14.32 -10.46 -20.71
C SER A 333 -14.51 -11.43 -19.55
N TRP A 334 -15.72 -12.00 -19.36
CA TRP A 334 -15.95 -13.01 -18.34
C TRP A 334 -15.20 -14.32 -18.61
N SER A 335 -15.01 -14.69 -19.90
CA SER A 335 -14.14 -15.82 -20.25
C SER A 335 -12.69 -15.57 -19.82
N MET A 336 -12.17 -14.35 -20.03
CA MET A 336 -10.83 -13.97 -19.55
C MET A 336 -10.74 -13.99 -18.02
N VAL A 337 -11.78 -13.53 -17.31
CA VAL A 337 -11.87 -13.63 -15.85
C VAL A 337 -11.75 -15.08 -15.40
N ILE A 338 -12.53 -15.98 -16.00
CA ILE A 338 -12.52 -17.41 -15.64
C ILE A 338 -11.14 -18.04 -15.89
N ILE A 339 -10.53 -17.74 -17.03
CA ILE A 339 -9.17 -18.24 -17.36
C ILE A 339 -8.14 -17.68 -16.37
N GLY A 340 -8.15 -16.38 -16.11
CA GLY A 340 -7.17 -15.73 -15.23
C GLY A 340 -7.28 -16.18 -13.79
N ILE A 341 -8.50 -16.22 -13.24
CA ILE A 341 -8.74 -16.70 -11.87
C ILE A 341 -8.46 -18.21 -11.78
N GLY A 342 -8.86 -18.99 -12.79
CA GLY A 342 -8.53 -20.43 -12.87
C GLY A 342 -7.01 -20.67 -12.85
N TYR A 343 -6.24 -19.84 -13.57
CA TYR A 343 -4.79 -19.90 -13.51
C TYR A 343 -4.23 -19.51 -12.14
N GLY A 344 -4.83 -18.54 -11.47
CA GLY A 344 -4.49 -18.19 -10.09
C GLY A 344 -4.68 -19.36 -9.11
N PHE A 345 -5.79 -20.10 -9.24
CA PHE A 345 -6.02 -21.33 -8.47
C PHE A 345 -5.01 -22.44 -8.83
N TYR A 346 -4.63 -22.57 -10.09
CA TYR A 346 -3.59 -23.51 -10.51
C TYR A 346 -2.24 -23.20 -9.87
N ARG A 347 -1.86 -21.93 -9.75
CA ARG A 347 -0.64 -21.50 -9.03
C ARG A 347 -0.71 -21.76 -7.53
N GLY A 348 -1.90 -21.85 -6.95
CA GLY A 348 -2.10 -22.13 -5.53
C GLY A 348 -1.39 -21.13 -4.61
N SER A 349 -0.53 -21.63 -3.71
CA SER A 349 0.25 -20.81 -2.76
C SER A 349 1.22 -19.85 -3.44
N ASP A 350 1.63 -20.12 -4.68
CA ASP A 350 2.57 -19.28 -5.43
C ASP A 350 1.94 -18.00 -5.96
N ALA A 351 0.62 -17.91 -5.94
CA ALA A 351 -0.11 -16.69 -6.24
C ALA A 351 -0.20 -15.73 -5.03
N MET A 352 0.18 -16.19 -3.83
CA MET A 352 0.14 -15.41 -2.61
C MET A 352 1.56 -15.02 -2.14
N GLY A 353 1.76 -13.75 -1.89
CA GLY A 353 2.97 -13.23 -1.29
C GLY A 353 3.06 -13.56 0.21
N ILE A 354 4.24 -13.31 0.79
CA ILE A 354 4.51 -13.59 2.21
C ILE A 354 3.59 -12.82 3.16
N ASP A 355 3.05 -11.68 2.75
CA ASP A 355 2.09 -10.90 3.54
C ASP A 355 0.81 -11.72 3.86
N PHE A 356 0.48 -12.74 3.05
CA PHE A 356 -0.71 -13.56 3.19
C PHE A 356 -0.45 -15.02 3.55
N LYS A 357 0.74 -15.56 3.24
CA LYS A 357 1.08 -16.95 3.60
C LYS A 357 2.11 -17.07 4.71
N GLY A 358 2.76 -15.96 5.09
CA GLY A 358 3.91 -15.96 5.99
C GLY A 358 5.19 -16.45 5.31
N GLY A 359 6.31 -16.27 5.98
CA GLY A 359 7.63 -16.71 5.52
C GLY A 359 8.68 -15.61 5.54
N ASP A 360 9.85 -15.96 5.02
CA ASP A 360 10.99 -15.05 4.83
C ASP A 360 11.23 -14.85 3.34
N ARG A 361 11.33 -13.59 2.89
CA ARG A 361 11.75 -13.22 1.54
C ARG A 361 13.08 -12.51 1.61
N VAL A 362 14.09 -13.06 0.96
CA VAL A 362 15.40 -12.45 0.81
C VAL A 362 15.57 -11.97 -0.62
N THR A 363 15.92 -10.69 -0.77
CA THR A 363 16.24 -10.09 -2.07
C THR A 363 17.74 -9.92 -2.18
N ILE A 364 18.31 -10.42 -3.26
CA ILE A 364 19.75 -10.59 -3.45
C ILE A 364 20.14 -9.92 -4.78
N GLU A 365 21.16 -9.07 -4.75
CA GLU A 365 21.90 -8.63 -5.93
C GLU A 365 23.00 -9.64 -6.26
N PHE A 366 23.32 -9.75 -7.56
CA PHE A 366 24.30 -10.70 -8.06
C PHE A 366 25.10 -10.09 -9.22
N SER A 367 26.37 -10.50 -9.33
CA SER A 367 27.21 -10.18 -10.50
C SER A 367 27.03 -11.20 -11.62
N ASN A 368 26.91 -12.49 -11.27
CA ASN A 368 26.71 -13.58 -12.20
C ASN A 368 25.37 -14.29 -11.94
N LYS A 369 24.49 -14.30 -12.95
CA LYS A 369 23.18 -14.97 -12.88
C LYS A 369 23.34 -16.48 -12.86
N LYS A 370 22.66 -17.14 -11.94
CA LYS A 370 22.55 -18.60 -11.84
C LYS A 370 21.18 -19.06 -12.28
N THR A 371 21.05 -20.29 -12.74
CA THR A 371 19.74 -20.85 -13.08
C THR A 371 18.95 -21.21 -11.83
N GLU A 372 17.61 -21.18 -11.93
CA GLU A 372 16.75 -21.58 -10.82
C GLU A 372 17.04 -23.01 -10.34
N THR A 373 17.37 -23.90 -11.27
CA THR A 373 17.70 -25.30 -10.97
C THR A 373 18.96 -25.40 -10.11
N GLU A 374 20.05 -24.71 -10.50
CA GLU A 374 21.30 -24.68 -9.72
C GLU A 374 21.09 -24.13 -8.31
N LEU A 375 20.32 -23.04 -8.17
CA LEU A 375 20.01 -22.44 -6.87
C LEU A 375 19.21 -23.42 -6.00
N ARG A 376 18.22 -24.10 -6.58
CA ARG A 376 17.37 -25.08 -5.91
C ARG A 376 18.17 -26.32 -5.46
N ASP A 377 19.06 -26.80 -6.31
CA ASP A 377 19.94 -27.94 -5.99
C ASP A 377 20.89 -27.60 -4.84
N THR A 378 21.48 -26.40 -4.82
CA THR A 378 22.32 -25.93 -3.71
C THR A 378 21.54 -25.83 -2.40
N ILE A 379 20.30 -25.31 -2.43
CA ILE A 379 19.43 -25.28 -1.25
C ILE A 379 19.11 -26.70 -0.79
N LYS A 380 18.88 -27.63 -1.71
CA LYS A 380 18.60 -29.05 -1.42
C LYS A 380 19.77 -29.75 -0.77
N GLU A 381 20.99 -29.54 -1.27
CA GLU A 381 22.21 -30.12 -0.73
C GLU A 381 22.56 -29.57 0.65
N SER A 382 22.38 -28.25 0.86
CA SER A 382 22.79 -27.59 2.10
C SER A 382 21.73 -27.64 3.21
N LEU A 383 20.45 -27.54 2.87
CA LEU A 383 19.34 -27.36 3.83
C LEU A 383 18.25 -28.44 3.72
N GLY A 384 18.38 -29.35 2.75
CA GLY A 384 17.48 -30.49 2.58
C GLY A 384 16.37 -30.29 1.55
N ALA A 385 15.82 -31.42 1.07
CA ALA A 385 14.84 -31.46 -0.01
C ALA A 385 13.51 -30.76 0.33
N THR A 386 13.09 -30.78 1.58
CA THR A 386 11.83 -30.16 2.00
C THR A 386 11.87 -28.65 1.80
N LEU A 387 12.93 -27.99 2.23
CA LEU A 387 13.10 -26.55 2.11
C LEU A 387 13.29 -26.15 0.64
N ALA A 388 14.07 -26.91 -0.12
CA ALA A 388 14.28 -26.67 -1.54
C ALA A 388 12.99 -26.75 -2.36
N ASN A 389 12.09 -27.69 -2.03
CA ASN A 389 10.80 -27.85 -2.72
C ASN A 389 9.82 -26.74 -2.36
N GLN A 390 9.91 -26.15 -1.16
CA GLN A 390 9.07 -25.05 -0.69
C GLN A 390 9.61 -23.68 -1.10
N ALA A 391 10.91 -23.59 -1.44
CA ALA A 391 11.53 -22.35 -1.83
C ALA A 391 10.99 -21.85 -3.17
N GLN A 392 10.47 -20.62 -3.17
CA GLN A 392 10.13 -19.89 -4.38
C GLN A 392 11.32 -19.04 -4.80
N ILE A 393 11.82 -19.28 -6.00
CA ILE A 393 12.98 -18.60 -6.56
C ILE A 393 12.51 -17.83 -7.78
N GLN A 394 12.71 -16.51 -7.78
CA GLN A 394 12.25 -15.65 -8.88
C GLN A 394 13.28 -14.57 -9.18
N TYR A 395 13.43 -14.24 -10.46
CA TYR A 395 14.20 -13.09 -10.90
C TYR A 395 13.28 -11.93 -11.19
N GLN A 396 13.46 -10.83 -10.47
CA GLN A 396 12.66 -9.62 -10.64
C GLN A 396 13.47 -8.54 -11.35
N SER A 397 12.99 -8.12 -12.53
CA SER A 397 13.52 -6.96 -13.23
C SER A 397 12.85 -5.70 -12.70
N GLY A 398 13.63 -4.78 -12.16
CA GLY A 398 13.14 -3.45 -11.83
C GLY A 398 13.32 -2.49 -13.02
N GLY A 399 12.34 -1.64 -13.31
CA GLY A 399 12.41 -0.68 -14.42
C GLY A 399 13.69 0.17 -14.39
N GLY A 400 14.64 -0.15 -15.26
CA GLY A 400 15.92 0.54 -15.37
C GLY A 400 16.99 0.17 -14.36
N SER A 401 16.74 -0.75 -13.43
CA SER A 401 17.69 -1.27 -12.45
C SER A 401 18.14 -2.69 -12.79
N GLN A 402 19.24 -3.12 -12.16
CA GLN A 402 19.73 -4.50 -12.29
C GLN A 402 18.65 -5.50 -11.86
N GLU A 403 18.61 -6.65 -12.56
CA GLU A 403 17.78 -7.79 -12.19
C GLU A 403 18.19 -8.29 -10.79
N ARG A 404 17.22 -8.62 -9.94
CA ARG A 404 17.47 -9.11 -8.58
C ARG A 404 16.87 -10.49 -8.40
N LEU A 405 17.54 -11.31 -7.60
CA LEU A 405 17.07 -12.62 -7.19
C LEU A 405 16.22 -12.48 -5.93
N GLN A 406 14.99 -12.95 -5.96
CA GLN A 406 14.13 -13.10 -4.78
C GLN A 406 13.98 -14.57 -4.43
N VAL A 407 14.29 -14.90 -3.19
CA VAL A 407 14.13 -16.25 -2.63
C VAL A 407 13.16 -16.15 -1.45
N THR A 408 12.03 -16.82 -1.56
CA THR A 408 11.01 -16.89 -0.49
C THR A 408 11.01 -18.29 0.09
N VAL A 409 11.15 -18.39 1.42
CA VAL A 409 11.21 -19.62 2.18
C VAL A 409 10.34 -19.55 3.44
N ASN A 410 10.27 -20.61 4.23
CA ASN A 410 9.51 -20.61 5.47
C ASN A 410 10.07 -19.60 6.48
N PHE A 411 9.23 -19.23 7.43
CA PHE A 411 9.59 -18.31 8.51
C PHE A 411 10.81 -18.82 9.31
N GLY A 412 11.82 -17.98 9.43
CA GLY A 412 13.07 -18.30 10.16
C GLY A 412 14.19 -18.93 9.32
N ASP A 413 13.95 -19.28 8.05
CA ASP A 413 14.95 -19.96 7.21
C ASP A 413 15.64 -19.04 6.19
N GLY A 414 15.25 -17.76 6.13
CA GLY A 414 15.79 -16.81 5.14
C GLY A 414 17.29 -16.61 5.24
N GLU A 415 17.81 -16.41 6.44
CA GLU A 415 19.26 -16.21 6.66
C GLU A 415 20.08 -17.43 6.29
N LYS A 416 19.66 -18.62 6.74
CA LYS A 416 20.31 -19.89 6.40
C LYS A 416 20.34 -20.14 4.88
N THR A 417 19.24 -19.77 4.21
CA THR A 417 19.14 -19.91 2.75
C THR A 417 20.11 -18.96 2.04
N PHE A 418 20.20 -17.71 2.50
CA PHE A 418 21.15 -16.76 1.94
C PHE A 418 22.60 -17.23 2.15
N GLU A 419 22.97 -17.69 3.36
CA GLU A 419 24.30 -18.21 3.66
C GLU A 419 24.65 -19.44 2.80
N ALA A 420 23.71 -20.37 2.60
CA ALA A 420 23.88 -21.54 1.76
C ALA A 420 24.15 -21.16 0.30
N LEU A 421 23.37 -20.22 -0.25
CA LEU A 421 23.57 -19.73 -1.61
C LEU A 421 24.87 -18.97 -1.78
N ASN A 422 25.23 -18.11 -0.83
CA ASN A 422 26.45 -17.33 -0.85
C ASN A 422 27.72 -18.22 -0.76
N THR A 423 27.64 -19.30 0.03
CA THR A 423 28.72 -20.28 0.15
C THR A 423 28.81 -21.18 -1.09
N GLY A 424 27.66 -21.55 -1.66
CA GLY A 424 27.59 -22.43 -2.84
C GLY A 424 28.02 -21.76 -4.16
N PHE A 425 27.86 -20.44 -4.25
CA PHE A 425 28.19 -19.66 -5.45
C PHE A 425 29.08 -18.44 -5.15
N PRO A 426 30.36 -18.63 -4.78
CA PRO A 426 31.26 -17.51 -4.49
C PRO A 426 31.48 -16.57 -5.69
N ASP A 427 31.35 -17.11 -6.91
CA ASP A 427 31.49 -16.38 -8.18
C ASP A 427 30.29 -15.50 -8.53
N ALA A 428 29.16 -15.71 -7.88
CA ALA A 428 27.95 -14.91 -8.08
C ALA A 428 27.98 -13.59 -7.30
N GLU A 429 28.87 -13.44 -6.32
CA GLU A 429 29.01 -12.26 -5.46
C GLU A 429 27.65 -11.81 -4.89
N PHE A 430 26.93 -12.77 -4.31
CA PHE A 430 25.60 -12.51 -3.76
C PHE A 430 25.65 -11.49 -2.63
N LYS A 431 24.86 -10.42 -2.78
CA LYS A 431 24.71 -9.38 -1.77
C LYS A 431 23.27 -9.29 -1.33
N LYS A 432 23.01 -9.50 -0.05
CA LYS A 432 21.66 -9.35 0.52
C LYS A 432 21.28 -7.88 0.59
N VAL A 433 20.25 -7.46 -0.13
CA VAL A 433 19.80 -6.05 -0.17
C VAL A 433 18.52 -5.81 0.61
N SER A 434 17.66 -6.83 0.78
CA SER A 434 16.55 -6.74 1.73
C SER A 434 16.14 -8.11 2.24
N GLN A 435 15.57 -8.11 3.43
CA GLN A 435 14.92 -9.25 4.03
C GLN A 435 13.60 -8.81 4.63
N LEU A 436 12.54 -9.50 4.25
CA LEU A 436 11.20 -9.33 4.80
C LEU A 436 10.79 -10.65 5.43
N ARG A 437 10.45 -10.62 6.71
CA ARG A 437 9.99 -11.77 7.49
C ARG A 437 8.61 -11.48 8.01
N THR A 438 7.66 -12.39 7.81
CA THR A 438 6.27 -12.24 8.27
C THR A 438 5.79 -13.54 8.90
N GLY A 439 5.40 -13.48 10.15
CA GLY A 439 4.83 -14.62 10.89
C GLY A 439 3.41 -14.95 10.44
N ALA A 440 2.97 -16.18 10.73
CA ALA A 440 1.65 -16.66 10.31
C ALA A 440 0.49 -15.89 10.97
N SER A 441 0.66 -15.39 12.20
CA SER A 441 -0.38 -14.62 12.89
C SER A 441 -0.62 -13.28 12.21
N ILE A 442 0.44 -12.56 11.87
CA ILE A 442 0.39 -11.29 11.16
C ILE A 442 -0.18 -11.47 9.74
N SER A 443 0.27 -12.52 9.02
CA SER A 443 -0.26 -12.82 7.68
C SER A 443 -1.76 -13.05 7.68
N ASN A 444 -2.28 -13.79 8.65
CA ASN A 444 -3.72 -14.00 8.82
C ASN A 444 -4.46 -12.70 9.15
N GLU A 445 -3.89 -11.84 9.97
CA GLU A 445 -4.47 -10.55 10.31
C GLU A 445 -4.53 -9.64 9.07
N ILE A 446 -3.44 -9.56 8.29
CA ILE A 446 -3.40 -8.79 7.04
C ILE A 446 -4.44 -9.31 6.04
N LEU A 447 -4.55 -10.63 5.85
CA LEU A 447 -5.54 -11.23 4.95
C LEU A 447 -6.98 -10.93 5.38
N GLN A 448 -7.28 -11.07 6.67
CA GLN A 448 -8.60 -10.76 7.20
C GLN A 448 -8.94 -9.28 7.05
N THR A 449 -7.99 -8.40 7.36
CA THR A 449 -8.16 -6.95 7.25
C THR A 449 -8.35 -6.52 5.80
N ALA A 450 -7.55 -7.04 4.86
CA ALA A 450 -7.71 -6.77 3.44
C ALA A 450 -9.07 -7.22 2.91
N THR A 451 -9.52 -8.45 3.29
CA THR A 451 -10.83 -8.98 2.89
C THR A 451 -11.97 -8.16 3.49
N LYS A 452 -11.91 -7.81 4.77
CA LYS A 452 -12.90 -6.95 5.42
C LYS A 452 -12.96 -5.56 4.77
N SER A 453 -11.81 -4.95 4.48
CA SER A 453 -11.73 -3.64 3.81
C SER A 453 -12.40 -3.68 2.43
N LEU A 454 -12.15 -4.74 1.65
CA LEU A 454 -12.77 -4.93 0.34
C LEU A 454 -14.30 -5.03 0.46
N LEU A 455 -14.80 -5.86 1.36
CA LEU A 455 -16.24 -6.05 1.55
C LEU A 455 -16.92 -4.78 2.07
N ILE A 456 -16.29 -4.07 3.02
CA ILE A 456 -16.80 -2.81 3.55
C ILE A 456 -16.83 -1.74 2.45
N ALA A 457 -15.79 -1.66 1.62
CA ALA A 457 -15.74 -0.72 0.50
C ALA A 457 -16.87 -0.99 -0.51
N LEU A 458 -17.04 -2.23 -0.94
CA LEU A 458 -18.12 -2.63 -1.86
C LEU A 458 -19.50 -2.34 -1.26
N PHE A 459 -19.70 -2.65 0.02
CA PHE A 459 -20.96 -2.38 0.71
C PHE A 459 -21.23 -0.87 0.86
N ALA A 460 -20.24 -0.09 1.28
CA ALA A 460 -20.39 1.36 1.43
C ALA A 460 -20.71 2.05 0.09
N ILE A 461 -20.05 1.61 -0.99
CA ILE A 461 -20.31 2.09 -2.35
C ILE A 461 -21.71 1.67 -2.80
N LEU A 462 -22.12 0.42 -2.57
CA LEU A 462 -23.48 -0.05 -2.89
C LEU A 462 -24.55 0.83 -2.22
N VAL A 463 -24.37 1.06 -0.92
CA VAL A 463 -25.28 1.92 -0.14
C VAL A 463 -25.30 3.32 -0.73
N TYR A 464 -24.13 3.94 -0.93
CA TYR A 464 -24.02 5.29 -1.49
C TYR A 464 -24.71 5.41 -2.87
N VAL A 465 -24.37 4.50 -3.80
CA VAL A 465 -24.93 4.54 -5.17
C VAL A 465 -26.41 4.25 -5.17
N THR A 466 -26.92 3.38 -4.27
CA THR A 466 -28.35 3.11 -4.14
C THR A 466 -29.13 4.35 -3.67
N PHE A 467 -28.57 5.12 -2.72
CA PHE A 467 -29.20 6.37 -2.27
C PHE A 467 -29.15 7.49 -3.32
N ARG A 468 -28.09 7.51 -4.12
CA ARG A 468 -27.86 8.58 -5.11
C ARG A 468 -28.52 8.30 -6.45
N TYR A 469 -28.57 7.02 -6.84
CA TYR A 469 -29.12 6.52 -8.09
C TYR A 469 -30.19 5.45 -7.79
N GLU A 470 -30.85 4.96 -8.81
CA GLU A 470 -31.79 3.85 -8.65
C GLU A 470 -31.06 2.53 -8.44
N PHE A 471 -31.73 1.58 -7.77
CA PHE A 471 -31.16 0.28 -7.43
C PHE A 471 -30.65 -0.51 -8.65
N SER A 472 -31.27 -0.34 -9.83
CA SER A 472 -30.80 -1.00 -11.05
C SER A 472 -29.42 -0.52 -11.50
N PHE A 473 -29.14 0.78 -11.35
CA PHE A 473 -27.85 1.37 -11.63
C PHE A 473 -26.80 0.96 -10.58
N ALA A 474 -27.19 0.93 -9.31
CA ALA A 474 -26.30 0.49 -8.23
C ALA A 474 -25.85 -0.96 -8.42
N LEU A 475 -26.76 -1.87 -8.76
CA LEU A 475 -26.42 -3.25 -9.04
C LEU A 475 -25.51 -3.38 -10.27
N GLY A 476 -25.78 -2.64 -11.34
CA GLY A 476 -24.92 -2.61 -12.53
C GLY A 476 -23.49 -2.14 -12.22
N ALA A 477 -23.36 -1.08 -11.41
CA ALA A 477 -22.07 -0.56 -10.96
C ALA A 477 -21.28 -1.58 -10.13
N ILE A 478 -21.90 -2.20 -9.13
CA ILE A 478 -21.23 -3.17 -8.26
C ILE A 478 -20.76 -4.40 -9.06
N LEU A 479 -21.60 -4.92 -9.95
CA LEU A 479 -21.20 -6.06 -10.79
C LEU A 479 -20.06 -5.70 -11.75
N ALA A 480 -20.02 -4.47 -12.26
CA ALA A 480 -18.90 -3.99 -13.05
C ALA A 480 -17.61 -3.88 -12.21
N ILE A 481 -17.69 -3.37 -10.98
CA ILE A 481 -16.53 -3.33 -10.06
C ILE A 481 -16.01 -4.73 -9.74
N VAL A 482 -16.90 -5.67 -9.42
CA VAL A 482 -16.50 -7.07 -9.15
C VAL A 482 -15.82 -7.68 -10.37
N HIS A 483 -16.37 -7.45 -11.57
CA HIS A 483 -15.74 -7.86 -12.83
C HIS A 483 -14.33 -7.26 -12.96
N ASP A 484 -14.15 -5.97 -12.68
CA ASP A 484 -12.86 -5.27 -12.85
C ASP A 484 -11.80 -5.80 -11.89
N ILE A 485 -12.19 -6.04 -10.63
CA ILE A 485 -11.29 -6.65 -9.64
C ILE A 485 -10.85 -8.04 -10.10
N LEU A 486 -11.81 -8.89 -10.48
CA LEU A 486 -11.51 -10.25 -10.90
C LEU A 486 -10.69 -10.30 -12.20
N MET A 487 -11.00 -9.43 -13.15
CA MET A 487 -10.27 -9.31 -14.42
C MET A 487 -8.83 -8.86 -14.18
N THR A 488 -8.66 -7.82 -13.37
CA THR A 488 -7.32 -7.30 -13.03
C THR A 488 -6.50 -8.34 -12.27
N MET A 489 -7.09 -9.02 -11.28
CA MET A 489 -6.44 -10.11 -10.57
C MET A 489 -6.07 -11.26 -11.51
N GLY A 490 -6.98 -11.66 -12.40
CA GLY A 490 -6.73 -12.73 -13.36
C GLY A 490 -5.56 -12.44 -14.28
N ILE A 491 -5.50 -11.22 -14.85
CA ILE A 491 -4.38 -10.78 -15.70
C ILE A 491 -3.09 -10.72 -14.88
N PHE A 492 -3.15 -10.24 -13.64
CA PHE A 492 -2.00 -10.17 -12.75
C PHE A 492 -1.43 -11.55 -12.41
N PHE A 493 -2.28 -12.55 -12.18
CA PHE A 493 -1.82 -13.93 -11.99
C PHE A 493 -1.17 -14.53 -13.24
N ILE A 494 -1.73 -14.26 -14.42
CA ILE A 494 -1.13 -14.71 -15.71
C ILE A 494 0.24 -14.03 -15.92
N TRP A 495 0.38 -12.76 -15.52
CA TRP A 495 1.66 -12.04 -15.58
C TRP A 495 2.72 -12.62 -14.63
N GLY A 496 2.33 -13.49 -13.70
CA GLY A 496 3.23 -14.09 -12.70
C GLY A 496 3.27 -13.34 -11.37
N GLY A 497 2.42 -12.33 -11.17
CA GLY A 497 2.38 -11.54 -9.95
C GLY A 497 1.93 -12.33 -8.73
N GLU A 498 2.28 -11.84 -7.54
CA GLU A 498 1.88 -12.37 -6.23
C GLU A 498 1.04 -11.34 -5.49
N LEU A 499 -0.06 -11.79 -4.88
CA LEU A 499 -0.86 -10.93 -4.01
C LEU A 499 -0.07 -10.52 -2.78
N SER A 500 0.01 -9.22 -2.56
CA SER A 500 0.66 -8.60 -1.40
C SER A 500 -0.21 -7.47 -0.86
N ALA A 501 0.09 -6.97 0.34
CA ALA A 501 -0.67 -5.86 0.92
C ALA A 501 -0.70 -4.60 0.03
N PRO A 502 0.39 -4.15 -0.60
CA PRO A 502 0.35 -3.07 -1.59
C PRO A 502 -0.51 -3.37 -2.83
N VAL A 503 -0.50 -4.61 -3.33
CA VAL A 503 -1.35 -5.04 -4.46
C VAL A 503 -2.84 -4.95 -4.08
N MET A 504 -3.21 -5.36 -2.87
CA MET A 504 -4.59 -5.19 -2.37
C MET A 504 -5.00 -3.73 -2.26
N ALA A 505 -4.09 -2.84 -1.84
CA ALA A 505 -4.35 -1.40 -1.82
C ALA A 505 -4.59 -0.85 -3.24
N ALA A 506 -3.83 -1.31 -4.24
CA ALA A 506 -4.05 -0.96 -5.65
C ALA A 506 -5.42 -1.45 -6.15
N LEU A 507 -5.80 -2.69 -5.84
CA LEU A 507 -7.13 -3.25 -6.19
C LEU A 507 -8.27 -2.44 -5.57
N LEU A 508 -8.15 -2.07 -4.29
CA LEU A 508 -9.12 -1.20 -3.63
C LEU A 508 -9.22 0.17 -4.32
N THR A 509 -8.10 0.71 -4.79
CA THR A 509 -8.07 1.99 -5.49
C THR A 509 -8.77 1.93 -6.84
N ILE A 510 -8.61 0.80 -7.57
CA ILE A 510 -9.31 0.58 -8.84
C ILE A 510 -10.83 0.64 -8.65
N ILE A 511 -11.36 0.19 -7.51
CA ILE A 511 -12.78 0.31 -7.18
C ILE A 511 -13.23 1.78 -7.28
N GLY A 512 -12.49 2.68 -6.64
CA GLY A 512 -12.78 4.12 -6.67
C GLY A 512 -12.65 4.72 -8.07
N PHE A 513 -11.65 4.29 -8.83
CA PHE A 513 -11.45 4.77 -10.20
C PHE A 513 -12.52 4.25 -11.17
N SER A 514 -12.82 2.95 -11.15
CA SER A 514 -13.81 2.34 -12.05
C SER A 514 -15.21 2.89 -11.84
N ILE A 515 -15.62 3.07 -10.57
CA ILE A 515 -16.95 3.63 -10.26
C ILE A 515 -17.07 5.07 -10.73
N ASN A 516 -16.00 5.86 -10.75
CA ASN A 516 -16.02 7.24 -11.20
C ASN A 516 -16.52 7.37 -12.64
N ASP A 517 -15.95 6.61 -13.58
CA ASP A 517 -16.38 6.61 -14.97
C ASP A 517 -17.82 6.08 -15.13
N THR A 518 -18.18 5.06 -14.37
CA THR A 518 -19.54 4.49 -14.37
C THR A 518 -20.59 5.51 -13.90
N ILE A 519 -20.30 6.26 -12.81
CA ILE A 519 -21.18 7.31 -12.28
C ILE A 519 -21.45 8.38 -13.33
N VAL A 520 -20.43 8.79 -14.07
CA VAL A 520 -20.60 9.84 -15.08
C VAL A 520 -21.47 9.40 -16.25
N ILE A 521 -21.30 8.16 -16.70
CA ILE A 521 -22.18 7.59 -17.73
C ILE A 521 -23.61 7.49 -17.20
N PHE A 522 -23.79 7.04 -15.97
CA PHE A 522 -25.12 6.91 -15.35
C PHE A 522 -25.79 8.26 -15.09
N ASP A 523 -25.03 9.26 -14.65
CA ASP A 523 -25.53 10.63 -14.50
C ASP A 523 -26.02 11.18 -15.85
N ARG A 524 -25.27 10.96 -16.93
CA ARG A 524 -25.68 11.36 -18.27
C ARG A 524 -26.90 10.61 -18.77
N ILE A 525 -27.02 9.31 -18.55
CA ILE A 525 -28.20 8.53 -18.89
C ILE A 525 -29.41 9.09 -18.14
N ARG A 526 -29.29 9.38 -16.86
CA ARG A 526 -30.34 9.96 -16.03
C ARG A 526 -30.73 11.35 -16.49
N GLU A 527 -29.78 12.21 -16.87
CA GLU A 527 -30.01 13.52 -17.44
C GLU A 527 -30.83 13.41 -18.74
N ASP A 528 -30.42 12.55 -19.67
CA ASP A 528 -31.06 12.33 -20.95
C ASP A 528 -32.49 11.72 -20.77
N LEU A 529 -32.71 10.86 -19.76
CA LEU A 529 -34.04 10.34 -19.39
C LEU A 529 -34.95 11.43 -18.81
N LYS A 530 -34.44 12.29 -17.90
CA LYS A 530 -35.19 13.41 -17.32
C LYS A 530 -35.60 14.45 -18.39
N LEU A 531 -34.77 14.64 -19.41
CA LEU A 531 -35.08 15.50 -20.55
C LEU A 531 -36.13 14.90 -21.51
N GLY A 532 -36.56 13.66 -21.27
CA GLY A 532 -37.56 12.99 -22.09
C GLY A 532 -37.15 12.75 -23.54
N LEU A 533 -35.84 12.53 -23.78
CA LEU A 533 -35.35 12.35 -25.14
C LEU A 533 -36.11 11.21 -25.87
N PRO A 534 -36.47 11.40 -27.14
CA PRO A 534 -37.14 10.38 -27.94
C PRO A 534 -36.21 9.21 -28.23
N GLY A 535 -36.80 8.03 -28.48
CA GLY A 535 -36.07 6.81 -28.83
C GLY A 535 -36.17 5.71 -27.75
N THR A 536 -35.60 4.57 -28.08
CA THR A 536 -35.50 3.40 -27.18
C THR A 536 -34.48 3.64 -26.06
N PHE A 537 -34.58 2.89 -24.98
CA PHE A 537 -33.61 2.98 -23.90
C PHE A 537 -32.16 2.67 -24.37
N THR A 538 -32.02 1.71 -25.30
CA THR A 538 -30.76 1.40 -25.95
C THR A 538 -30.16 2.58 -26.71
N GLU A 539 -30.98 3.35 -27.43
CA GLU A 539 -30.53 4.55 -28.17
C GLU A 539 -30.11 5.67 -27.21
N ILE A 540 -30.84 5.89 -26.11
CA ILE A 540 -30.48 6.86 -25.06
C ILE A 540 -29.13 6.47 -24.44
N MET A 541 -28.92 5.18 -24.11
CA MET A 541 -27.65 4.70 -23.56
C MET A 541 -26.48 4.88 -24.53
N ASN A 542 -26.64 4.51 -25.80
CA ASN A 542 -25.61 4.74 -26.82
C ASN A 542 -25.27 6.22 -26.96
N GLY A 543 -26.29 7.09 -26.93
CA GLY A 543 -26.13 8.54 -26.97
C GLY A 543 -25.38 9.10 -25.76
N ALA A 544 -25.71 8.63 -24.55
CA ALA A 544 -25.05 9.03 -23.31
C ALA A 544 -23.58 8.60 -23.30
N ILE A 545 -23.29 7.34 -23.68
CA ILE A 545 -21.92 6.84 -23.80
C ILE A 545 -21.12 7.64 -24.84
N ALA A 546 -21.69 7.92 -26.01
CA ALA A 546 -21.01 8.70 -27.04
C ALA A 546 -20.67 10.14 -26.57
N LYS A 547 -21.56 10.76 -25.77
CA LYS A 547 -21.35 12.10 -25.22
C LYS A 547 -20.26 12.13 -24.14
N THR A 548 -20.13 11.07 -23.34
CA THR A 548 -19.15 10.97 -22.26
C THR A 548 -17.80 10.38 -22.69
N LEU A 549 -17.73 9.73 -23.86
CA LEU A 549 -16.56 8.99 -24.33
C LEU A 549 -15.29 9.85 -24.40
N SER A 550 -15.38 11.09 -24.89
CA SER A 550 -14.24 12.00 -24.96
C SER A 550 -13.61 12.19 -23.58
N ARG A 551 -14.45 12.43 -22.57
CA ARG A 551 -13.99 12.57 -21.19
C ARG A 551 -13.34 11.28 -20.69
N THR A 552 -14.04 10.15 -20.79
CA THR A 552 -13.54 8.86 -20.31
C THR A 552 -12.18 8.50 -20.92
N VAL A 553 -11.98 8.71 -22.23
CA VAL A 553 -10.69 8.47 -22.89
C VAL A 553 -9.59 9.40 -22.38
N ILE A 554 -9.89 10.65 -22.11
CA ILE A 554 -8.90 11.62 -21.62
C ILE A 554 -8.52 11.31 -20.17
N THR A 555 -9.50 11.06 -19.29
CA THR A 555 -9.25 10.78 -17.86
C THR A 555 -8.52 9.45 -17.68
N SER A 556 -8.94 8.40 -18.40
CA SER A 556 -8.21 7.13 -18.42
C SER A 556 -6.82 7.30 -19.03
N GLY A 557 -6.68 8.08 -20.10
CA GLY A 557 -5.40 8.35 -20.75
C GLY A 557 -4.41 9.06 -19.83
N THR A 558 -4.83 10.09 -19.10
CA THR A 558 -3.97 10.79 -18.13
C THR A 558 -3.55 9.90 -16.98
N THR A 559 -4.48 9.07 -16.48
CA THR A 559 -4.18 8.10 -15.42
C THR A 559 -3.25 6.99 -15.91
N LEU A 560 -3.43 6.50 -17.15
CA LEU A 560 -2.53 5.53 -17.78
C LEU A 560 -1.13 6.10 -18.00
N ILE A 561 -0.99 7.37 -18.38
CA ILE A 561 0.31 8.05 -18.49
C ILE A 561 0.99 8.09 -17.11
N ALA A 562 0.27 8.48 -16.07
CA ALA A 562 0.78 8.53 -14.71
C ALA A 562 1.16 7.13 -14.18
N ALA A 563 0.28 6.13 -14.31
CA ALA A 563 0.55 4.74 -13.91
C ALA A 563 1.67 4.11 -14.75
N GLY A 564 1.74 4.43 -16.04
CA GLY A 564 2.81 4.00 -16.94
C GLY A 564 4.17 4.53 -16.53
N SER A 565 4.24 5.80 -16.12
CA SER A 565 5.49 6.35 -15.59
C SER A 565 5.97 5.60 -14.34
N LEU A 566 5.06 5.21 -13.44
CA LEU A 566 5.38 4.37 -12.29
C LEU A 566 5.84 2.97 -12.69
N PHE A 567 5.18 2.35 -13.66
CA PHE A 567 5.51 1.01 -14.11
C PHE A 567 6.90 0.93 -14.75
N PHE A 568 7.22 1.89 -15.64
CA PHE A 568 8.49 1.87 -16.37
C PHE A 568 9.66 2.48 -15.60
N LEU A 569 9.41 3.43 -14.68
CA LEU A 569 10.45 4.23 -14.02
C LEU A 569 10.49 4.05 -12.50
N GLY A 570 9.45 3.49 -11.88
CA GLY A 570 9.27 3.45 -10.41
C GLY A 570 10.12 2.41 -9.68
N GLY A 571 10.74 1.46 -10.39
CA GLY A 571 11.56 0.40 -9.79
C GLY A 571 10.76 -0.78 -9.26
N GLY A 572 11.46 -1.87 -8.92
CA GLY A 572 10.86 -3.18 -8.63
C GLY A 572 9.81 -3.21 -7.52
N ALA A 573 10.01 -2.45 -6.46
CA ALA A 573 9.08 -2.44 -5.31
C ALA A 573 7.69 -1.85 -5.65
N ILE A 574 7.61 -0.95 -6.66
CA ILE A 574 6.37 -0.28 -7.06
C ILE A 574 5.76 -0.93 -8.30
N ASN A 575 6.52 -1.77 -9.02
CA ASN A 575 6.15 -2.29 -10.32
C ASN A 575 4.82 -3.10 -10.29
N SER A 576 4.67 -4.04 -9.35
CA SER A 576 3.44 -4.83 -9.19
C SER A 576 2.21 -3.95 -8.91
N PHE A 577 2.38 -2.94 -8.05
CA PHE A 577 1.35 -1.95 -7.76
C PHE A 577 0.95 -1.16 -9.00
N ALA A 578 1.95 -0.66 -9.76
CA ALA A 578 1.72 0.11 -10.98
C ALA A 578 1.09 -0.75 -12.10
N PHE A 579 1.48 -2.02 -12.21
CA PHE A 579 0.87 -2.96 -13.15
C PHE A 579 -0.63 -3.15 -12.88
N ILE A 580 -0.99 -3.37 -11.61
CA ILE A 580 -2.40 -3.48 -11.20
C ILE A 580 -3.16 -2.22 -11.58
N LEU A 581 -2.60 -1.03 -11.35
CA LEU A 581 -3.25 0.22 -11.74
C LEU A 581 -3.43 0.34 -13.26
N LEU A 582 -2.41 0.02 -14.05
CA LEU A 582 -2.49 0.05 -15.52
C LEU A 582 -3.61 -0.86 -16.04
N VAL A 583 -3.60 -2.11 -15.60
CA VAL A 583 -4.62 -3.08 -16.00
C VAL A 583 -5.99 -2.66 -15.49
N GLY A 584 -6.08 -2.23 -14.23
CA GLY A 584 -7.32 -1.81 -13.59
C GLY A 584 -7.97 -0.59 -14.23
N VAL A 585 -7.19 0.40 -14.67
CA VAL A 585 -7.69 1.56 -15.41
C VAL A 585 -8.25 1.13 -16.77
N LEU A 586 -7.54 0.25 -17.48
CA LEU A 586 -8.01 -0.29 -18.78
C LEU A 586 -9.30 -1.10 -18.62
N THR A 587 -9.35 -2.00 -17.63
CA THR A 587 -10.54 -2.83 -17.38
C THR A 587 -11.72 -1.99 -16.89
N GLY A 588 -11.50 -1.00 -16.01
CA GLY A 588 -12.53 -0.10 -15.51
C GLY A 588 -13.13 0.78 -16.61
N THR A 589 -12.29 1.29 -17.52
CA THR A 589 -12.76 2.04 -18.69
C THR A 589 -13.61 1.16 -19.61
N PHE A 590 -13.17 -0.08 -19.84
CA PHE A 590 -13.93 -1.04 -20.65
C PHE A 590 -15.26 -1.42 -19.98
N SER A 591 -15.25 -1.71 -18.70
CA SER A 591 -16.44 -2.19 -17.98
C SER A 591 -17.51 -1.11 -17.84
N SER A 592 -17.12 0.15 -17.64
CA SER A 592 -18.05 1.28 -17.59
C SER A 592 -18.87 1.42 -18.87
N ILE A 593 -18.24 1.17 -20.04
CA ILE A 593 -18.87 1.26 -21.35
C ILE A 593 -19.72 0.01 -21.65
N PHE A 594 -19.14 -1.20 -21.48
CA PHE A 594 -19.71 -2.44 -22.01
C PHE A 594 -20.38 -3.34 -20.96
N ILE A 595 -19.99 -3.27 -19.68
CA ILE A 595 -20.54 -4.15 -18.63
C ILE A 595 -21.62 -3.45 -17.83
N ALA A 596 -21.32 -2.29 -17.22
CA ALA A 596 -22.25 -1.59 -16.32
C ALA A 596 -23.55 -1.23 -17.02
N GLY A 597 -23.46 -0.57 -18.20
CA GLY A 597 -24.64 -0.18 -18.99
C GLY A 597 -25.45 -1.39 -19.45
N SER A 598 -24.78 -2.46 -19.91
CA SER A 598 -25.46 -3.67 -20.38
C SER A 598 -26.27 -4.37 -19.30
N LEU A 599 -25.74 -4.43 -18.09
CA LEU A 599 -26.45 -5.02 -16.94
C LEU A 599 -27.71 -4.23 -16.59
N VAL A 600 -27.64 -2.88 -16.63
CA VAL A 600 -28.81 -2.02 -16.43
C VAL A 600 -29.85 -2.25 -17.53
N LEU A 601 -29.42 -2.34 -18.80
CA LEU A 601 -30.31 -2.59 -19.94
C LEU A 601 -31.02 -3.95 -19.82
N TRP A 602 -30.28 -5.01 -19.49
CA TRP A 602 -30.83 -6.36 -19.37
C TRP A 602 -31.78 -6.49 -18.20
N ARG A 603 -31.46 -5.88 -17.05
CA ARG A 603 -32.34 -5.87 -15.88
C ARG A 603 -33.68 -5.18 -16.17
N ASN A 604 -33.64 -4.07 -16.87
CA ASN A 604 -34.85 -3.31 -17.23
C ASN A 604 -35.52 -3.86 -18.51
N LYS A 605 -35.10 -5.01 -19.02
CA LYS A 605 -35.65 -5.66 -20.24
C LYS A 605 -35.71 -4.74 -21.46
N GLY A 606 -34.84 -3.74 -21.54
CA GLY A 606 -34.80 -2.74 -22.60
C GLY A 606 -35.82 -1.58 -22.44
N GLU A 607 -36.63 -1.58 -21.39
CA GLU A 607 -37.55 -0.51 -21.06
C GLU A 607 -36.86 0.61 -20.29
N LYS A 608 -37.38 1.86 -20.43
CA LYS A 608 -36.86 2.99 -19.66
C LYS A 608 -37.18 2.79 -18.18
N PRO A 609 -36.19 2.90 -17.26
CA PRO A 609 -36.47 2.83 -15.83
C PRO A 609 -37.33 4.01 -15.38
N LYS A 610 -38.25 3.79 -14.43
CA LYS A 610 -39.05 4.84 -13.81
C LYS A 610 -38.20 5.60 -12.83
N LEU A 611 -37.93 6.87 -13.08
CA LEU A 611 -37.19 7.73 -12.17
C LEU A 611 -38.02 8.07 -10.93
N ALA A 612 -37.39 8.04 -9.75
CA ALA A 612 -38.07 8.26 -8.45
C ALA A 612 -38.84 9.61 -8.37
N ASP A 613 -38.36 10.64 -9.08
CA ASP A 613 -39.01 11.95 -9.13
C ASP A 613 -40.33 11.95 -9.92
N GLU A 614 -40.54 11.02 -10.86
CA GLU A 614 -41.82 10.92 -11.61
C GLU A 614 -42.98 10.36 -10.77
N THR A 615 -42.67 9.54 -9.75
CA THR A 615 -43.67 8.98 -8.85
C THR A 615 -44.32 10.04 -7.97
N VAL A 616 -43.61 11.11 -7.62
CA VAL A 616 -44.12 12.21 -6.80
C VAL A 616 -45.00 13.15 -7.66
N ILE A 617 -44.62 13.43 -8.91
CA ILE A 617 -45.36 14.29 -9.81
C ILE A 617 -46.66 13.62 -10.27
N THR A 618 -46.64 12.30 -10.56
CA THR A 618 -47.85 11.55 -10.96
C THR A 618 -48.84 11.41 -9.80
N GLN A 619 -48.40 11.25 -8.56
CA GLN A 619 -49.26 11.25 -7.39
C GLN A 619 -49.91 12.63 -7.13
N HIS A 620 -49.17 13.74 -7.35
CA HIS A 620 -49.73 15.09 -7.19
C HIS A 620 -50.71 15.45 -8.32
N SER A 621 -50.48 15.01 -9.56
CA SER A 621 -51.41 15.25 -10.68
C SER A 621 -52.68 14.41 -10.56
N ILE A 622 -52.62 13.23 -9.96
CA ILE A 622 -53.84 12.40 -9.72
C ILE A 622 -54.65 12.97 -8.55
N SER A 623 -54.02 13.46 -7.49
CA SER A 623 -54.72 14.07 -6.36
C SER A 623 -55.31 15.44 -6.66
N SER A 624 -54.83 16.16 -7.69
CA SER A 624 -55.40 17.44 -8.13
C SER A 624 -56.46 17.30 -9.22
N SER A 625 -56.68 16.12 -9.81
CA SER A 625 -57.76 15.84 -10.76
C SER A 625 -59.00 15.22 -10.10
N GLU A 626 -58.92 14.84 -8.82
CA GLU A 626 -60.05 14.32 -8.01
C GLU A 626 -60.58 15.34 -6.98
N ALA A 627 -60.06 16.57 -6.95
CA ALA A 627 -60.58 17.69 -6.16
C ALA A 627 -61.20 18.74 -7.08
#